data_8d950f08c74b20fd95bc3cd6f6f1d6db
#
_entry.id   8d950f08c74b20fd95bc3cd6f6f1d6db
#
_cell.length_a   1.000
_cell.length_b   1.000
_cell.length_c   1.000
_cell.angle_alpha   90.00
_cell.angle_beta   90.00
_cell.angle_gamma   90.00
#
_symmetry.space_group_name_H-M   'P 1'
#
loop_
_entity.id
_entity.type
_entity.pdbx_description
1 polymer ?
#
loop_
_entity_poly.entity_id
_entity_poly.type
_entity_poly.pdbx_seq_one_letter_code
_entity_poly.pdbx_strand_id
1 'polypeptide(L)'
;MRILAIALVAAACLAVPASAQQFGGAENLAPNIPTPQILVDRMLEVAGVEPSDVVYDLGSGDGRIVITAAQKFGARAVGIELIPALCATARRRVKDLGLEDRVEIVQGSFLHADLKPATVVTLYLLTSSNERLKPNLEKDLKPGVRVVSNDYPIRGWKESRLVMVRTGSAEHRIYLYKIGETR
;
A
#
# COMPACT_ATOMS: atom_id res chain seq x y z
N MET A 1 -74.25 1.58 2.82
CA MET A 1 -73.10 1.01 3.51
C MET A 1 -71.94 0.90 2.52
N ARG A 2 -70.98 1.82 2.60
CA ARG A 2 -69.78 1.81 1.75
C ARG A 2 -68.61 1.35 2.63
N ILE A 3 -68.06 0.19 2.29
CA ILE A 3 -66.89 -0.39 2.97
C ILE A 3 -65.64 0.23 2.34
N LEU A 4 -64.89 0.99 3.12
CA LEU A 4 -63.60 1.55 2.71
C LEU A 4 -62.53 0.49 2.93
N ALA A 5 -61.90 0.03 1.87
CA ALA A 5 -60.76 -0.86 1.93
C ALA A 5 -59.49 -0.01 2.13
N ILE A 6 -58.85 -0.15 3.29
CA ILE A 6 -57.53 0.46 3.58
C ILE A 6 -56.47 -0.48 3.04
N ALA A 7 -55.77 -0.07 1.97
CA ALA A 7 -54.61 -0.76 1.46
C ALA A 7 -53.38 -0.42 2.33
N LEU A 8 -52.84 -1.43 3.02
CA LEU A 8 -51.60 -1.36 3.77
C LEU A 8 -50.43 -1.50 2.78
N VAL A 9 -49.74 -0.39 2.52
CA VAL A 9 -48.49 -0.41 1.75
C VAL A 9 -47.35 -0.80 2.71
N ALA A 10 -46.90 -2.04 2.62
CA ALA A 10 -45.71 -2.50 3.32
C ALA A 10 -44.46 -1.94 2.62
N ALA A 11 -43.79 -0.97 3.22
CA ALA A 11 -42.49 -0.49 2.79
C ALA A 11 -41.43 -1.57 3.08
N ALA A 12 -41.02 -2.29 2.07
CA ALA A 12 -39.86 -3.19 2.14
C ALA A 12 -38.59 -2.35 2.23
N CYS A 13 -38.04 -2.21 3.45
CA CYS A 13 -36.68 -1.73 3.66
C CYS A 13 -35.72 -2.75 3.01
N LEU A 14 -35.23 -2.44 1.81
CA LEU A 14 -34.09 -3.13 1.23
C LEU A 14 -32.86 -2.77 2.06
N ALA A 15 -32.51 -3.63 3.00
CA ALA A 15 -31.21 -3.60 3.67
C ALA A 15 -30.15 -3.87 2.61
N VAL A 16 -29.43 -2.81 2.20
CA VAL A 16 -28.20 -2.95 1.42
C VAL A 16 -27.23 -3.72 2.31
N PRO A 17 -26.76 -4.90 1.91
CA PRO A 17 -25.75 -5.57 2.68
C PRO A 17 -24.51 -4.67 2.72
N ALA A 18 -24.10 -4.24 3.90
CA ALA A 18 -22.77 -3.70 4.12
C ALA A 18 -21.81 -4.78 3.61
N SER A 19 -21.16 -4.51 2.50
CA SER A 19 -20.10 -5.40 1.98
C SER A 19 -19.02 -5.42 3.04
N ALA A 20 -19.10 -6.40 3.95
CA ALA A 20 -18.00 -6.76 4.80
C ALA A 20 -16.83 -7.04 3.84
N GLN A 21 -15.83 -6.16 3.86
CA GLN A 21 -14.59 -6.41 3.13
C GLN A 21 -14.10 -7.78 3.56
N GLN A 22 -14.18 -8.76 2.66
CA GLN A 22 -13.72 -10.10 2.92
C GLN A 22 -12.18 -10.06 3.05
N PHE A 23 -11.73 -9.84 4.30
CA PHE A 23 -10.38 -10.22 4.68
C PHE A 23 -10.36 -11.74 4.72
N GLY A 24 -9.61 -12.40 3.85
CA GLY A 24 -9.48 -13.86 3.92
C GLY A 24 -9.42 -14.63 2.61
N GLY A 25 -9.36 -13.99 1.46
CA GLY A 25 -8.83 -14.67 0.27
C GLY A 25 -7.37 -15.02 0.52
N ALA A 26 -6.89 -16.18 0.05
CA ALA A 26 -5.52 -16.67 0.28
C ALA A 26 -4.41 -15.64 -0.05
N GLU A 27 -4.73 -14.58 -0.76
CA GLU A 27 -3.82 -13.52 -1.22
C GLU A 27 -4.16 -12.10 -0.73
N ASN A 28 -5.34 -11.88 -0.12
CA ASN A 28 -5.66 -10.59 0.49
C ASN A 28 -5.10 -10.52 1.90
N LEU A 29 -3.86 -10.06 2.00
CA LEU A 29 -3.01 -10.16 3.20
C LEU A 29 -2.91 -8.86 3.99
N ALA A 30 -3.60 -7.79 3.58
CA ALA A 30 -3.55 -6.51 4.27
C ALA A 30 -4.92 -5.82 4.30
N PRO A 31 -5.30 -5.16 5.42
CA PRO A 31 -6.45 -4.29 5.44
C PRO A 31 -6.18 -3.07 4.54
N ASN A 32 -7.21 -2.62 3.80
CA ASN A 32 -7.11 -1.38 3.04
C ASN A 32 -7.25 -0.18 4.00
N ILE A 33 -6.14 0.20 4.62
CA ILE A 33 -6.04 1.37 5.50
C ILE A 33 -5.17 2.40 4.77
N PRO A 34 -5.76 3.53 4.33
CA PRO A 34 -4.99 4.56 3.65
C PRO A 34 -3.92 5.17 4.55
N THR A 35 -2.67 5.14 4.16
CA THR A 35 -1.55 5.74 4.91
C THR A 35 -1.73 7.26 4.99
N PRO A 36 -1.74 7.90 6.17
CA PRO A 36 -1.75 9.35 6.29
C PRO A 36 -0.61 10.01 5.50
N GLN A 37 -0.88 11.15 4.84
CA GLN A 37 0.10 11.78 3.95
C GLN A 37 1.43 12.11 4.65
N ILE A 38 1.37 12.54 5.91
CA ILE A 38 2.58 12.81 6.71
C ILE A 38 3.47 11.56 6.87
N LEU A 39 2.87 10.36 6.95
CA LEU A 39 3.63 9.11 7.02
C LEU A 39 4.19 8.74 5.65
N VAL A 40 3.42 8.94 4.57
CA VAL A 40 3.90 8.76 3.20
C VAL A 40 5.14 9.59 2.94
N ASP A 41 5.07 10.89 3.24
CA ASP A 41 6.19 11.81 3.08
C ASP A 41 7.40 11.32 3.90
N ARG A 42 7.16 10.97 5.15
CA ARG A 42 8.23 10.55 6.04
C ARG A 42 8.86 9.20 5.66
N MET A 43 8.07 8.24 5.17
CA MET A 43 8.61 6.97 4.66
C MET A 43 9.57 7.20 3.50
N LEU A 44 9.19 8.03 2.53
CA LEU A 44 10.02 8.34 1.35
C LEU A 44 11.27 9.14 1.72
N GLU A 45 11.17 10.08 2.67
CA GLU A 45 12.32 10.81 3.22
C GLU A 45 13.28 9.88 3.97
N VAL A 46 12.77 8.99 4.83
CA VAL A 46 13.58 8.03 5.60
C VAL A 46 14.29 7.06 4.66
N ALA A 47 13.62 6.63 3.58
CA ALA A 47 14.22 5.84 2.54
C ALA A 47 15.26 6.62 1.70
N GLY A 48 15.31 7.97 1.81
CA GLY A 48 16.18 8.81 1.01
C GLY A 48 15.91 8.66 -0.48
N VAL A 49 14.62 8.76 -0.88
CA VAL A 49 14.23 8.60 -2.28
C VAL A 49 14.78 9.74 -3.13
N GLU A 50 15.34 9.39 -4.28
CA GLU A 50 15.96 10.29 -5.24
C GLU A 50 15.36 10.13 -6.65
N PRO A 51 15.56 11.08 -7.58
CA PRO A 51 15.00 11.01 -8.93
C PRO A 51 15.46 9.79 -9.75
N SER A 52 16.60 9.20 -9.41
CA SER A 52 17.13 7.99 -10.02
C SER A 52 16.48 6.70 -9.54
N ASP A 53 15.67 6.76 -8.49
CA ASP A 53 15.07 5.58 -7.88
C ASP A 53 13.88 5.01 -8.68
N VAL A 54 13.64 3.72 -8.43
CA VAL A 54 12.44 2.99 -8.80
C VAL A 54 11.79 2.49 -7.52
N VAL A 55 10.72 3.17 -7.11
CA VAL A 55 9.98 2.86 -5.87
C VAL A 55 8.90 1.83 -6.15
N TYR A 56 8.91 0.71 -5.44
CA TYR A 56 7.84 -0.30 -5.47
C TYR A 56 7.01 -0.22 -4.20
N ASP A 57 5.70 0.02 -4.34
CA ASP A 57 4.76 0.04 -3.21
C ASP A 57 3.88 -1.21 -3.24
N LEU A 58 4.02 -2.06 -2.22
CA LEU A 58 3.39 -3.37 -2.17
C LEU A 58 2.09 -3.32 -1.34
N GLY A 59 0.96 -3.43 -2.03
CA GLY A 59 -0.36 -3.09 -1.50
C GLY A 59 -0.63 -1.60 -1.65
N SER A 60 -0.50 -1.08 -2.88
CA SER A 60 -0.45 0.36 -3.13
C SER A 60 -1.78 1.11 -2.94
N GLY A 61 -2.89 0.39 -2.76
CA GLY A 61 -4.19 0.99 -2.52
C GLY A 61 -4.59 2.00 -3.58
N ASP A 62 -4.82 3.24 -3.15
CA ASP A 62 -5.18 4.36 -4.04
C ASP A 62 -3.97 5.03 -4.73
N GLY A 63 -2.78 4.46 -4.60
CA GLY A 63 -1.57 4.91 -5.27
C GLY A 63 -0.86 6.10 -4.62
N ARG A 64 -1.25 6.52 -3.40
CA ARG A 64 -0.72 7.75 -2.78
C ARG A 64 0.79 7.76 -2.60
N ILE A 65 1.41 6.63 -2.23
CA ILE A 65 2.86 6.53 -2.03
C ILE A 65 3.58 6.68 -3.37
N VAL A 66 3.20 5.93 -4.39
CA VAL A 66 3.83 5.99 -5.72
C VAL A 66 3.63 7.35 -6.41
N ILE A 67 2.45 7.96 -6.23
CA ILE A 67 2.17 9.32 -6.72
C ILE A 67 3.08 10.33 -6.01
N THR A 68 3.20 10.23 -4.69
CA THR A 68 4.08 11.14 -3.92
C THR A 68 5.55 10.95 -4.29
N ALA A 69 6.01 9.71 -4.50
CA ALA A 69 7.37 9.41 -4.94
C ALA A 69 7.68 10.12 -6.28
N ALA A 70 6.73 10.06 -7.23
CA ALA A 70 6.90 10.73 -8.51
C ALA A 70 6.83 12.26 -8.40
N GLN A 71 5.84 12.81 -7.70
CA GLN A 71 5.60 14.26 -7.65
C GLN A 71 6.64 15.01 -6.81
N LYS A 72 6.96 14.50 -5.63
CA LYS A 72 7.85 15.21 -4.69
C LYS A 72 9.32 14.85 -4.85
N PHE A 73 9.61 13.62 -5.25
CA PHE A 73 10.98 13.11 -5.30
C PHE A 73 11.49 12.88 -6.74
N GLY A 74 10.60 13.01 -7.75
CA GLY A 74 10.96 12.83 -9.14
C GLY A 74 11.28 11.38 -9.54
N ALA A 75 11.06 10.42 -8.65
CA ALA A 75 11.34 9.01 -8.87
C ALA A 75 10.34 8.37 -9.85
N ARG A 76 10.75 7.25 -10.46
CA ARG A 76 9.79 6.32 -11.07
C ARG A 76 9.19 5.45 -9.97
N ALA A 77 7.92 5.04 -10.15
CA ALA A 77 7.26 4.26 -9.12
C ALA A 77 6.28 3.22 -9.71
N VAL A 78 6.19 2.07 -9.06
CA VAL A 78 5.31 0.96 -9.42
C VAL A 78 4.48 0.59 -8.20
N GLY A 79 3.16 0.70 -8.30
CA GLY A 79 2.23 0.26 -7.28
C GLY A 79 1.67 -1.12 -7.63
N ILE A 80 1.82 -2.08 -6.73
CA ILE A 80 1.23 -3.41 -6.86
C ILE A 80 -0.02 -3.48 -5.98
N GLU A 81 -1.18 -3.71 -6.59
CA GLU A 81 -2.46 -3.74 -5.88
C GLU A 81 -3.33 -4.90 -6.34
N LEU A 82 -3.90 -5.63 -5.40
CA LEU A 82 -4.71 -6.82 -5.70
C LEU A 82 -6.15 -6.45 -6.10
N ILE A 83 -6.71 -5.40 -5.50
CA ILE A 83 -8.12 -5.06 -5.61
C ILE A 83 -8.38 -4.23 -6.89
N PRO A 84 -9.17 -4.74 -7.86
CA PRO A 84 -9.39 -4.05 -9.14
C PRO A 84 -9.93 -2.63 -9.01
N ALA A 85 -10.83 -2.39 -8.06
CA ALA A 85 -11.43 -1.07 -7.82
C ALA A 85 -10.39 -0.05 -7.32
N LEU A 86 -9.43 -0.48 -6.49
CA LEU A 86 -8.32 0.36 -6.03
C LEU A 86 -7.34 0.65 -7.16
N CYS A 87 -7.00 -0.36 -7.97
CA CYS A 87 -6.19 -0.16 -9.17
C CYS A 87 -6.81 0.87 -10.11
N ALA A 88 -8.12 0.77 -10.37
CA ALA A 88 -8.84 1.73 -11.23
C ALA A 88 -8.79 3.15 -10.65
N THR A 89 -8.96 3.28 -9.33
CA THR A 89 -8.85 4.57 -8.62
C THR A 89 -7.45 5.15 -8.73
N ALA A 90 -6.42 4.34 -8.46
CA ALA A 90 -5.02 4.76 -8.53
C ALA A 90 -4.63 5.18 -9.95
N ARG A 91 -4.98 4.38 -10.98
CA ARG A 91 -4.71 4.70 -12.39
C ARG A 91 -5.37 6.01 -12.82
N ARG A 92 -6.62 6.25 -12.40
CA ARG A 92 -7.29 7.53 -12.68
C ARG A 92 -6.54 8.69 -12.06
N ARG A 93 -6.15 8.60 -10.79
CA ARG A 93 -5.36 9.66 -10.11
C ARG A 93 -4.03 9.91 -10.82
N VAL A 94 -3.32 8.85 -11.23
CA VAL A 94 -2.07 8.96 -11.99
C VAL A 94 -2.30 9.75 -13.28
N LYS A 95 -3.35 9.40 -14.03
CA LYS A 95 -3.72 10.09 -15.28
C LYS A 95 -4.13 11.55 -15.04
N ASP A 96 -4.99 11.82 -14.05
CA ASP A 96 -5.47 13.16 -13.74
C ASP A 96 -4.32 14.11 -13.34
N LEU A 97 -3.21 13.53 -12.87
CA LEU A 97 -1.99 14.25 -12.47
C LEU A 97 -0.91 14.28 -13.58
N GLY A 98 -1.15 13.62 -14.73
CA GLY A 98 -0.19 13.56 -15.83
C GLY A 98 1.11 12.82 -15.47
N LEU A 99 1.00 11.73 -14.71
CA LEU A 99 2.16 10.99 -14.18
C LEU A 99 2.36 9.62 -14.83
N GLU A 100 1.69 9.33 -15.96
CA GLU A 100 1.72 8.01 -16.63
C GLU A 100 3.12 7.62 -17.13
N ASP A 101 3.99 8.57 -17.35
CA ASP A 101 5.39 8.37 -17.73
C ASP A 101 6.30 7.95 -16.56
N ARG A 102 5.84 8.14 -15.32
CA ARG A 102 6.61 7.87 -14.08
C ARG A 102 5.98 6.86 -13.15
N VAL A 103 4.66 6.70 -13.19
CA VAL A 103 3.92 5.85 -12.25
C VAL A 103 3.15 4.79 -13.00
N GLU A 104 3.42 3.53 -12.67
CA GLU A 104 2.69 2.37 -13.14
C GLU A 104 1.87 1.74 -11.99
N ILE A 105 0.64 1.32 -12.27
CA ILE A 105 -0.20 0.54 -11.34
C ILE A 105 -0.45 -0.83 -11.93
N VAL A 106 0.15 -1.83 -11.31
CA VAL A 106 0.03 -3.25 -11.69
C VAL A 106 -1.01 -3.91 -10.81
N GLN A 107 -2.04 -4.50 -11.45
CA GLN A 107 -3.02 -5.29 -10.73
C GLN A 107 -2.48 -6.70 -10.53
N GLY A 108 -2.33 -7.10 -9.27
CA GLY A 108 -1.83 -8.44 -8.92
C GLY A 108 -1.45 -8.57 -7.46
N SER A 109 -1.11 -9.79 -7.08
CA SER A 109 -0.58 -10.09 -5.75
C SER A 109 0.87 -9.66 -5.65
N PHE A 110 1.23 -8.92 -4.61
CA PHE A 110 2.62 -8.54 -4.35
C PHE A 110 3.53 -9.77 -4.07
N LEU A 111 2.95 -10.93 -3.74
CA LEU A 111 3.70 -12.17 -3.56
C LEU A 111 4.27 -12.73 -4.89
N HIS A 112 3.74 -12.27 -6.02
CA HIS A 112 4.15 -12.74 -7.36
C HIS A 112 4.78 -11.63 -8.21
N ALA A 113 4.98 -10.43 -7.63
CA ALA A 113 5.58 -9.31 -8.32
C ALA A 113 7.08 -9.56 -8.58
N ASP A 114 7.57 -9.16 -9.75
CA ASP A 114 9.01 -9.08 -10.02
C ASP A 114 9.57 -7.82 -9.35
N LEU A 115 10.36 -8.01 -8.29
CA LEU A 115 10.95 -6.91 -7.52
C LEU A 115 12.38 -6.57 -7.94
N LYS A 116 12.96 -7.26 -8.93
CA LYS A 116 14.35 -7.04 -9.36
C LYS A 116 14.68 -5.62 -9.82
N PRO A 117 13.73 -4.85 -10.43
CA PRO A 117 14.01 -3.47 -10.82
C PRO A 117 13.96 -2.47 -9.65
N ALA A 118 13.42 -2.86 -8.48
CA ALA A 118 13.23 -1.96 -7.35
C ALA A 118 14.57 -1.50 -6.77
N THR A 119 14.66 -0.20 -6.45
CA THR A 119 15.73 0.39 -5.63
C THR A 119 15.23 0.78 -4.25
N VAL A 120 13.92 1.00 -4.13
CA VAL A 120 13.21 1.24 -2.87
C VAL A 120 11.93 0.41 -2.87
N VAL A 121 11.61 -0.24 -1.75
CA VAL A 121 10.35 -0.93 -1.52
C VAL A 121 9.65 -0.31 -0.31
N THR A 122 8.37 0.02 -0.45
CA THR A 122 7.53 0.54 0.63
C THR A 122 6.49 -0.50 1.06
N LEU A 123 6.29 -0.62 2.38
CA LEU A 123 5.40 -1.60 3.00
C LEU A 123 4.56 -0.92 4.09
N TYR A 124 3.25 -1.14 4.04
CA TYR A 124 2.36 -0.93 5.18
C TYR A 124 1.46 -2.16 5.32
N LEU A 125 2.09 -3.29 5.60
CA LEU A 125 1.48 -4.60 5.66
C LEU A 125 1.57 -5.15 7.08
N LEU A 126 0.66 -6.05 7.45
CA LEU A 126 0.74 -6.75 8.73
C LEU A 126 2.03 -7.58 8.85
N THR A 127 2.49 -7.83 10.07
CA THR A 127 3.69 -8.66 10.33
C THR A 127 3.62 -10.03 9.63
N SER A 128 2.45 -10.69 9.65
CA SER A 128 2.24 -11.96 8.97
C SER A 128 2.40 -11.87 7.44
N SER A 129 2.01 -10.76 6.86
CA SER A 129 2.18 -10.48 5.42
C SER A 129 3.63 -10.23 5.08
N ASN A 130 4.33 -9.47 5.92
CA ASN A 130 5.77 -9.25 5.80
C ASN A 130 6.55 -10.57 5.89
N GLU A 131 6.16 -11.48 6.77
CA GLU A 131 6.77 -12.82 6.88
C GLU A 131 6.60 -13.64 5.61
N ARG A 132 5.42 -13.60 4.98
CA ARG A 132 5.17 -14.29 3.70
C ARG A 132 5.92 -13.66 2.54
N LEU A 133 6.08 -12.34 2.55
CA LEU A 133 6.77 -11.58 1.50
C LEU A 133 8.30 -11.69 1.61
N LYS A 134 8.83 -11.84 2.82
CA LYS A 134 10.28 -11.81 3.11
C LYS A 134 11.13 -12.70 2.19
N PRO A 135 10.76 -13.96 1.88
CA PRO A 135 11.55 -14.78 0.96
C PRO A 135 11.71 -14.16 -0.45
N ASN A 136 10.66 -13.45 -0.93
CA ASN A 136 10.71 -12.79 -2.23
C ASN A 136 11.62 -11.57 -2.19
N LEU A 137 11.56 -10.77 -1.09
CA LEU A 137 12.47 -9.65 -0.89
C LEU A 137 13.94 -10.12 -0.87
N GLU A 138 14.23 -11.20 -0.14
CA GLU A 138 15.59 -11.75 -0.02
C GLU A 138 16.11 -12.33 -1.35
N LYS A 139 15.22 -12.88 -2.19
CA LYS A 139 15.55 -13.49 -3.48
C LYS A 139 15.76 -12.46 -4.58
N ASP A 140 14.89 -11.46 -4.67
CA ASP A 140 14.81 -10.60 -5.84
C ASP A 140 15.56 -9.27 -5.66
N LEU A 141 15.68 -8.77 -4.41
CA LEU A 141 16.32 -7.48 -4.18
C LEU A 141 17.83 -7.57 -4.10
N LYS A 142 18.50 -6.67 -4.81
CA LYS A 142 19.97 -6.56 -4.83
C LYS A 142 20.48 -5.92 -3.52
N PRO A 143 21.72 -6.21 -3.12
CA PRO A 143 22.39 -5.48 -2.03
C PRO A 143 22.32 -3.96 -2.26
N GLY A 144 22.04 -3.22 -1.19
CA GLY A 144 21.87 -1.77 -1.21
C GLY A 144 20.44 -1.28 -1.44
N VAL A 145 19.51 -2.14 -1.92
CA VAL A 145 18.09 -1.78 -2.01
C VAL A 145 17.54 -1.45 -0.62
N ARG A 146 16.77 -0.37 -0.53
CA ARG A 146 16.16 0.12 0.71
C ARG A 146 14.73 -0.39 0.82
N VAL A 147 14.39 -1.01 1.96
CA VAL A 147 13.03 -1.43 2.28
C VAL A 147 12.55 -0.62 3.47
N VAL A 148 11.45 0.11 3.31
CA VAL A 148 10.85 0.89 4.37
C VAL A 148 9.49 0.32 4.76
N SER A 149 9.30 0.00 6.05
CA SER A 149 8.05 -0.57 6.56
C SER A 149 7.46 0.34 7.63
N ASN A 150 6.17 0.69 7.49
CA ASN A 150 5.45 1.45 8.49
C ASN A 150 4.79 0.52 9.52
N ASP A 151 4.98 0.80 10.81
CA ASP A 151 4.44 0.15 12.00
C ASP A 151 4.80 -1.35 12.19
N TYR A 152 4.96 -2.11 11.12
CA TYR A 152 5.15 -3.55 11.18
C TYR A 152 6.56 -3.95 10.76
N PRO A 153 7.41 -4.42 11.69
CA PRO A 153 8.77 -4.84 11.37
C PRO A 153 8.80 -6.10 10.50
N ILE A 154 9.87 -6.28 9.75
CA ILE A 154 10.21 -7.54 9.08
C ILE A 154 10.97 -8.41 10.08
N ARG A 155 10.33 -9.42 10.62
CA ARG A 155 10.94 -10.27 11.66
C ARG A 155 12.23 -10.93 11.19
N GLY A 156 13.23 -10.91 12.08
CA GLY A 156 14.56 -11.46 11.80
C GLY A 156 15.43 -10.60 10.89
N TRP A 157 14.97 -9.39 10.50
CA TRP A 157 15.82 -8.38 9.91
C TRP A 157 16.21 -7.34 10.94
N LYS A 158 17.47 -6.91 10.91
CA LYS A 158 17.97 -5.77 11.67
C LYS A 158 17.73 -4.51 10.84
N GLU A 159 17.06 -3.54 11.44
CA GLU A 159 16.87 -2.24 10.82
C GLU A 159 18.18 -1.43 10.83
N SER A 160 18.45 -0.74 9.73
CA SER A 160 19.54 0.24 9.64
C SER A 160 19.14 1.58 10.29
N ARG A 161 17.82 1.85 10.38
CA ARG A 161 17.26 3.03 11.04
C ARG A 161 15.83 2.79 11.51
N LEU A 162 15.49 3.31 12.69
CA LEU A 162 14.14 3.40 13.22
C LEU A 162 13.79 4.87 13.45
N VAL A 163 12.63 5.31 12.96
CA VAL A 163 12.13 6.67 13.14
C VAL A 163 10.72 6.64 13.72
N MET A 164 10.51 7.43 14.76
CA MET A 164 9.19 7.61 15.37
C MET A 164 8.51 8.83 14.74
N VAL A 165 7.22 8.70 14.39
CA VAL A 165 6.41 9.78 13.80
C VAL A 165 5.09 9.88 14.55
N ARG A 166 4.70 11.08 14.97
CA ARG A 166 3.40 11.33 15.59
C ARG A 166 2.40 11.88 14.57
N THR A 167 1.20 11.28 14.57
CA THR A 167 0.06 11.77 13.80
C THR A 167 -1.13 11.96 14.75
N GLY A 168 -1.35 13.18 15.18
CA GLY A 168 -2.30 13.44 16.27
C GLY A 168 -1.89 12.76 17.56
N SER A 169 -2.76 11.88 18.09
CA SER A 169 -2.49 11.08 19.29
C SER A 169 -1.77 9.75 19.02
N ALA A 170 -1.67 9.33 17.77
CA ALA A 170 -1.02 8.07 17.40
C ALA A 170 0.49 8.26 17.20
N GLU A 171 1.26 7.25 17.61
CA GLU A 171 2.68 7.15 17.35
C GLU A 171 2.95 5.99 16.40
N HIS A 172 3.67 6.27 15.32
CA HIS A 172 4.02 5.33 14.26
C HIS A 172 5.52 5.06 14.24
N ARG A 173 5.89 3.87 13.78
CA ARG A 173 7.27 3.42 13.65
C ARG A 173 7.61 3.19 12.18
N ILE A 174 8.62 3.90 11.69
CA ILE A 174 9.13 3.68 10.33
C ILE A 174 10.46 2.94 10.45
N TYR A 175 10.47 1.70 9.98
CA TYR A 175 11.66 0.84 9.93
C TYR A 175 12.30 0.96 8.56
N LEU A 176 13.58 1.27 8.52
CA LEU A 176 14.38 1.23 7.29
C LEU A 176 15.35 0.05 7.37
N TYR A 177 15.32 -0.76 6.33
CA TYR A 177 16.26 -1.86 6.11
C TYR A 177 17.06 -1.61 4.84
N LYS A 178 18.29 -2.11 4.80
CA LYS A 178 19.12 -2.08 3.61
C LYS A 178 19.54 -3.50 3.27
N ILE A 179 19.18 -3.98 2.11
CA ILE A 179 19.48 -5.35 1.68
C ILE A 179 20.99 -5.57 1.66
N GLY A 180 21.43 -6.69 2.25
CA GLY A 180 22.84 -6.98 2.50
C GLY A 180 23.34 -6.60 3.89
N GLU A 181 22.59 -5.78 4.65
CA GLU A 181 22.90 -5.35 6.01
C GLU A 181 21.82 -5.77 7.04
N THR A 182 20.90 -6.64 6.65
CA THR A 182 19.72 -7.04 7.45
C THR A 182 20.00 -8.14 8.50
N ARG A 183 21.22 -8.61 8.61
CA ARG A 183 21.64 -9.68 9.54
C ARG A 183 22.54 -9.15 10.64
#